data_249b47d4c450df29ab44cd46e07543f2
#
_entry.id   249b47d4c450df29ab44cd46e07543f2
#
_cell.length_a   1.000
_cell.length_b   1.000
_cell.length_c   1.000
_cell.angle_alpha   90.00
_cell.angle_beta   90.00
_cell.angle_gamma   90.00
#
_symmetry.space_group_name_H-M   'P 1'
#
loop_
_entity.id
_entity.type
_entity.pdbx_description
1 polymer ?
#
loop_
_entity_poly.entity_id
_entity_poly.type
_entity_poly.pdbx_seq_one_letter_code
_entity_poly.pdbx_strand_id
1 'polypeptide(L)'
;VPGGGSISALAGALAAALTEMVAGLTIGKKKYAEVEEEMKKAVAPMHEICEHLLDDIKRDSESFDLYMQALTLPKETEEEKAARTKAMQDGLKAAVAVPLSVAKRAYEVMPYAEVMVTKGNKTAVTDALVATMMARTAVLGALFNVKINLESIKDEAFVEELSLIHI
;
A
#
# COMPACT_ATOMS: atom_id res chain seq x y z
N VAL A 1 15.24 -1.93 -8.89
CA VAL A 1 15.53 -2.34 -7.50
C VAL A 1 14.39 -1.83 -6.62
N PRO A 2 13.79 -2.66 -5.77
CA PRO A 2 12.72 -2.26 -4.87
C PRO A 2 13.14 -1.07 -3.99
N GLY A 3 12.27 -0.06 -3.94
CA GLY A 3 12.43 1.16 -3.14
C GLY A 3 11.46 1.20 -1.93
N GLY A 4 11.26 2.41 -1.40
CA GLY A 4 10.39 2.62 -0.24
C GLY A 4 8.94 2.23 -0.47
N GLY A 5 8.40 2.45 -1.67
CA GLY A 5 7.05 2.04 -2.05
C GLY A 5 6.89 0.51 -2.05
N SER A 6 7.83 -0.21 -2.68
CA SER A 6 7.85 -1.68 -2.69
C SER A 6 7.96 -2.27 -1.27
N ILE A 7 8.80 -1.67 -0.40
CA ILE A 7 8.92 -2.11 0.99
C ILE A 7 7.66 -1.80 1.80
N SER A 8 6.99 -0.69 1.50
CA SER A 8 5.69 -0.37 2.11
C SER A 8 4.61 -1.39 1.71
N ALA A 9 4.59 -1.82 0.44
CA ALA A 9 3.70 -2.88 -0.03
C ALA A 9 3.97 -4.21 0.70
N LEU A 10 5.25 -4.61 0.85
CA LEU A 10 5.64 -5.80 1.62
C LEU A 10 5.18 -5.70 3.09
N ALA A 11 5.39 -4.55 3.73
CA ALA A 11 4.93 -4.34 5.11
C ALA A 11 3.41 -4.49 5.24
N GLY A 12 2.65 -3.97 4.29
CA GLY A 12 1.19 -4.13 4.25
C GLY A 12 0.76 -5.58 4.02
N ALA A 13 1.43 -6.31 3.13
CA ALA A 13 1.18 -7.74 2.91
C ALA A 13 1.42 -8.57 4.17
N LEU A 14 2.51 -8.31 4.89
CA LEU A 14 2.80 -8.97 6.17
C LEU A 14 1.75 -8.63 7.24
N ALA A 15 1.25 -7.39 7.27
CA ALA A 15 0.18 -7.00 8.17
C ALA A 15 -1.12 -7.77 7.89
N ALA A 16 -1.51 -7.87 6.62
CA ALA A 16 -2.70 -8.61 6.20
C ALA A 16 -2.57 -10.11 6.54
N ALA A 17 -1.43 -10.72 6.21
CA ALA A 17 -1.17 -12.13 6.49
C ALA A 17 -1.20 -12.45 7.99
N LEU A 18 -0.59 -11.62 8.85
CA LEU A 18 -0.66 -11.80 10.31
C LEU A 18 -2.08 -11.62 10.84
N THR A 19 -2.85 -10.67 10.30
CA THR A 19 -4.25 -10.44 10.67
C THR A 19 -5.10 -11.68 10.31
N GLU A 20 -4.93 -12.22 9.10
CA GLU A 20 -5.57 -13.47 8.65
C GLU A 20 -5.19 -14.66 9.55
N MET A 21 -3.91 -14.81 9.87
CA MET A 21 -3.41 -15.86 10.75
C MET A 21 -4.06 -15.81 12.13
N VAL A 22 -4.16 -14.62 12.75
CA VAL A 22 -4.78 -14.47 14.08
C VAL A 22 -6.27 -14.79 14.02
N ALA A 23 -6.97 -14.39 12.95
CA ALA A 23 -8.35 -14.79 12.71
C ALA A 23 -8.47 -16.32 12.64
N GLY A 24 -7.64 -16.97 11.83
CA GLY A 24 -7.61 -18.44 11.71
C GLY A 24 -7.33 -19.16 13.03
N LEU A 25 -6.42 -18.63 13.86
CA LEU A 25 -6.12 -19.16 15.20
C LEU A 25 -7.24 -18.93 16.22
N THR A 26 -8.21 -18.08 15.91
CA THR A 26 -9.36 -17.79 16.77
C THR A 26 -10.58 -18.64 16.39
N ILE A 27 -10.81 -18.88 15.11
CA ILE A 27 -11.94 -19.66 14.56
C ILE A 27 -11.90 -21.10 15.09
N GLY A 28 -13.10 -21.65 15.39
CA GLY A 28 -13.29 -23.02 15.84
C GLY A 28 -12.95 -23.28 17.30
N LYS A 29 -12.53 -22.28 18.07
CA LYS A 29 -12.25 -22.43 19.50
C LYS A 29 -13.46 -22.06 20.33
N LYS A 30 -13.94 -22.99 21.16
CA LYS A 30 -15.10 -22.79 22.05
C LYS A 30 -15.05 -21.49 22.85
N LYS A 31 -13.86 -21.08 23.29
CA LYS A 31 -13.66 -19.85 24.08
C LYS A 31 -13.98 -18.58 23.29
N TYR A 32 -13.95 -18.61 21.96
CA TYR A 32 -14.12 -17.48 21.06
C TYR A 32 -15.36 -17.63 20.18
N ALA A 33 -16.31 -18.52 20.52
CA ALA A 33 -17.50 -18.80 19.74
C ALA A 33 -18.35 -17.54 19.45
N GLU A 34 -18.39 -16.59 20.39
CA GLU A 34 -19.16 -15.34 20.25
C GLU A 34 -18.60 -14.41 19.16
N VAL A 35 -17.30 -14.49 18.85
CA VAL A 35 -16.64 -13.65 17.85
C VAL A 35 -16.29 -14.40 16.56
N GLU A 36 -16.64 -15.67 16.46
CA GLU A 36 -16.25 -16.53 15.34
C GLU A 36 -16.69 -15.99 13.98
N GLU A 37 -17.93 -15.48 13.87
CA GLU A 37 -18.44 -14.92 12.62
C GLU A 37 -17.72 -13.62 12.21
N GLU A 38 -17.30 -12.82 13.18
CA GLU A 38 -16.49 -11.63 12.94
C GLU A 38 -15.08 -12.01 12.43
N MET A 39 -14.48 -13.05 12.98
CA MET A 39 -13.20 -13.58 12.53
C MET A 39 -13.28 -14.15 11.11
N LYS A 40 -14.32 -14.93 10.81
CA LYS A 40 -14.54 -15.48 9.46
C LYS A 40 -14.66 -14.39 8.39
N LYS A 41 -15.32 -13.26 8.70
CA LYS A 41 -15.46 -12.13 7.78
C LYS A 41 -14.12 -11.45 7.48
N ALA A 42 -13.11 -11.58 8.32
CA ALA A 42 -11.80 -10.98 8.10
C ALA A 42 -10.92 -11.81 7.16
N VAL A 43 -11.08 -13.12 7.09
CA VAL A 43 -10.17 -14.03 6.37
C VAL A 43 -10.06 -13.68 4.89
N ALA A 44 -11.17 -13.67 4.17
CA ALA A 44 -11.15 -13.46 2.72
C ALA A 44 -10.64 -12.06 2.32
N PRO A 45 -11.08 -10.94 2.93
CA PRO A 45 -10.51 -9.63 2.64
C PRO A 45 -9.02 -9.53 2.94
N MET A 46 -8.53 -10.13 4.03
CA MET A 46 -7.11 -10.08 4.38
C MET A 46 -6.26 -10.88 3.40
N HIS A 47 -6.75 -12.03 2.96
CA HIS A 47 -6.10 -12.82 1.92
C HIS A 47 -5.97 -12.03 0.61
N GLU A 48 -7.07 -11.45 0.13
CA GLU A 48 -7.11 -10.66 -1.10
C GLU A 48 -6.18 -9.44 -1.02
N ILE A 49 -6.22 -8.70 0.09
CA ILE A 49 -5.33 -7.54 0.29
C ILE A 49 -3.86 -7.99 0.31
N CYS A 50 -3.54 -9.11 0.95
CA CYS A 50 -2.18 -9.67 0.97
C CYS A 50 -1.67 -9.94 -0.44
N GLU A 51 -2.43 -10.66 -1.26
CA GLU A 51 -2.07 -10.98 -2.65
C GLU A 51 -1.85 -9.72 -3.49
N HIS A 52 -2.77 -8.75 -3.42
CA HIS A 52 -2.63 -7.49 -4.13
C HIS A 52 -1.39 -6.70 -3.70
N LEU A 53 -1.07 -6.67 -2.40
CA LEU A 53 0.11 -5.95 -1.90
C LEU A 53 1.42 -6.66 -2.28
N LEU A 54 1.41 -7.99 -2.41
CA LEU A 54 2.55 -8.73 -2.95
C LEU A 54 2.80 -8.39 -4.42
N ASP A 55 1.74 -8.28 -5.23
CA ASP A 55 1.85 -7.83 -6.62
C ASP A 55 2.33 -6.38 -6.72
N ASP A 56 1.88 -5.51 -5.80
CA ASP A 56 2.26 -4.10 -5.77
C ASP A 56 3.76 -3.89 -5.52
N ILE A 57 4.49 -4.85 -4.92
CA ILE A 57 5.96 -4.81 -4.77
C ILE A 57 6.63 -4.66 -6.14
N LYS A 58 6.22 -5.46 -7.12
CA LYS A 58 6.75 -5.43 -8.47
C LYS A 58 6.23 -4.21 -9.24
N ARG A 59 4.94 -3.94 -9.15
CA ARG A 59 4.27 -2.81 -9.82
C ARG A 59 4.87 -1.46 -9.43
N ASP A 60 5.26 -1.29 -8.16
CA ASP A 60 5.92 -0.07 -7.69
C ASP A 60 7.26 0.14 -8.42
N SER A 61 8.10 -0.90 -8.51
CA SER A 61 9.36 -0.82 -9.23
C SER A 61 9.15 -0.53 -10.72
N GLU A 62 8.19 -1.20 -11.37
CA GLU A 62 7.90 -1.02 -12.80
C GLU A 62 7.29 0.36 -13.11
N SER A 63 6.51 0.94 -12.20
CA SER A 63 5.91 2.26 -12.39
C SER A 63 6.96 3.37 -12.50
N PHE A 64 8.07 3.24 -11.80
CA PHE A 64 9.19 4.18 -11.87
C PHE A 64 10.00 4.05 -13.16
N ASP A 65 10.02 2.86 -13.77
CA ASP A 65 10.73 2.63 -15.03
C ASP A 65 10.17 3.49 -16.18
N LEU A 66 8.88 3.81 -16.18
CA LEU A 66 8.27 4.72 -17.15
C LEU A 66 8.88 6.12 -17.09
N TYR A 67 9.09 6.64 -15.90
CA TYR A 67 9.77 7.93 -15.72
C TYR A 67 11.24 7.85 -16.16
N MET A 68 11.95 6.78 -15.80
CA MET A 68 13.34 6.59 -16.19
C MET A 68 13.50 6.48 -17.72
N GLN A 69 12.60 5.78 -18.41
CA GLN A 69 12.57 5.72 -19.88
C GLN A 69 12.32 7.10 -20.50
N ALA A 70 11.40 7.89 -19.94
CA ALA A 70 11.14 9.25 -20.42
C ALA A 70 12.38 10.16 -20.34
N LEU A 71 13.28 9.94 -19.37
CA LEU A 71 14.54 10.68 -19.24
C LEU A 71 15.52 10.40 -20.39
N THR A 72 15.39 9.29 -21.09
CA THR A 72 16.26 8.93 -22.23
C THR A 72 15.76 9.45 -23.57
N LEU A 73 14.55 10.02 -23.63
CA LEU A 73 13.97 10.56 -24.87
C LEU A 73 14.80 11.75 -25.41
N PRO A 74 14.84 11.93 -26.74
CA PRO A 74 15.51 13.06 -27.39
C PRO A 74 15.03 14.41 -26.86
N LYS A 75 15.86 15.45 -26.98
CA LYS A 75 15.61 16.80 -26.47
C LYS A 75 16.23 17.92 -27.33
N GLU A 76 16.50 17.63 -28.59
CA GLU A 76 17.19 18.59 -29.48
C GLU A 76 16.20 19.60 -30.08
N THR A 77 15.01 19.15 -30.52
CA THR A 77 13.97 20.03 -31.07
C THR A 77 12.93 20.45 -30.01
N GLU A 78 12.14 21.46 -30.28
CA GLU A 78 11.06 21.89 -29.38
C GLU A 78 9.96 20.81 -29.26
N GLU A 79 9.67 20.11 -30.35
CA GLU A 79 8.71 18.99 -30.36
C GLU A 79 9.23 17.84 -29.48
N GLU A 80 10.51 17.50 -29.57
CA GLU A 80 11.13 16.46 -28.75
C GLU A 80 11.13 16.84 -27.26
N LYS A 81 11.45 18.09 -26.93
CA LYS A 81 11.38 18.61 -25.54
C LYS A 81 9.96 18.52 -24.98
N ALA A 82 8.96 18.90 -25.78
CA ALA A 82 7.55 18.83 -25.37
C ALA A 82 7.11 17.39 -25.14
N ALA A 83 7.42 16.49 -26.07
CA ALA A 83 7.11 15.05 -25.94
C ALA A 83 7.78 14.41 -24.72
N ARG A 84 9.06 14.71 -24.51
CA ARG A 84 9.83 14.25 -23.35
C ARG A 84 9.23 14.75 -22.03
N THR A 85 8.89 16.04 -21.97
CA THR A 85 8.29 16.65 -20.78
C THR A 85 6.95 15.98 -20.46
N LYS A 86 6.11 15.77 -21.48
CA LYS A 86 4.83 15.07 -21.29
C LYS A 86 5.05 13.65 -20.77
N ALA A 87 5.93 12.87 -21.40
CA ALA A 87 6.24 11.50 -20.97
C ALA A 87 6.77 11.42 -19.52
N MET A 88 7.62 12.39 -19.12
CA MET A 88 8.09 12.50 -17.73
C MET A 88 6.96 12.77 -16.75
N GLN A 89 6.03 13.70 -17.08
CA GLN A 89 4.88 13.99 -16.22
C GLN A 89 3.92 12.81 -16.12
N ASP A 90 3.66 12.12 -17.23
CA ASP A 90 2.83 10.89 -17.24
C ASP A 90 3.48 9.78 -16.41
N GLY A 91 4.81 9.60 -16.51
CA GLY A 91 5.58 8.66 -15.70
C GLY A 91 5.54 8.98 -14.20
N LEU A 92 5.64 10.25 -13.81
CA LEU A 92 5.51 10.67 -12.41
C LEU A 92 4.12 10.40 -11.84
N LYS A 93 3.05 10.66 -12.63
CA LYS A 93 1.68 10.33 -12.21
C LYS A 93 1.51 8.81 -12.00
N ALA A 94 2.07 8.00 -12.88
CA ALA A 94 2.08 6.54 -12.71
C ALA A 94 2.84 6.10 -11.44
N ALA A 95 3.99 6.74 -11.15
CA ALA A 95 4.79 6.47 -9.95
C ALA A 95 4.10 6.93 -8.64
N VAL A 96 3.07 7.77 -8.70
CA VAL A 96 2.20 8.13 -7.55
C VAL A 96 1.09 7.10 -7.35
N ALA A 97 0.53 6.56 -8.43
CA ALA A 97 -0.67 5.74 -8.38
C ALA A 97 -0.48 4.43 -7.60
N VAL A 98 0.68 3.77 -7.75
CA VAL A 98 0.95 2.49 -7.05
C VAL A 98 1.12 2.70 -5.55
N PRO A 99 2.01 3.57 -5.04
CA PRO A 99 2.13 3.79 -3.60
C PRO A 99 0.84 4.33 -2.97
N LEU A 100 0.03 5.13 -3.70
CA LEU A 100 -1.29 5.53 -3.22
C LEU A 100 -2.23 4.33 -3.04
N SER A 101 -2.22 3.40 -3.98
CA SER A 101 -2.97 2.13 -3.88
C SER A 101 -2.51 1.30 -2.68
N VAL A 102 -1.20 1.19 -2.46
CA VAL A 102 -0.60 0.52 -1.31
C VAL A 102 -1.08 1.15 0.01
N ALA A 103 -1.05 2.49 0.12
CA ALA A 103 -1.50 3.20 1.31
C ALA A 103 -2.98 2.90 1.62
N LYS A 104 -3.86 2.93 0.62
CA LYS A 104 -5.29 2.63 0.77
C LYS A 104 -5.51 1.19 1.25
N ARG A 105 -4.91 0.20 0.59
CA ARG A 105 -5.04 -1.21 0.97
C ARG A 105 -4.49 -1.49 2.37
N ALA A 106 -3.32 -0.93 2.70
CA ALA A 106 -2.74 -1.09 4.03
C ALA A 106 -3.63 -0.45 5.12
N TYR A 107 -4.30 0.67 4.81
CA TYR A 107 -5.25 1.29 5.71
C TYR A 107 -6.48 0.39 5.96
N GLU A 108 -6.96 -0.31 4.93
CA GLU A 108 -8.08 -1.26 5.06
C GLU A 108 -7.76 -2.43 5.99
N VAL A 109 -6.48 -2.79 6.20
CA VAL A 109 -6.07 -3.81 7.18
C VAL A 109 -6.30 -3.35 8.62
N MET A 110 -6.17 -2.05 8.91
CA MET A 110 -6.13 -1.53 10.29
C MET A 110 -7.36 -1.88 11.13
N PRO A 111 -8.61 -1.69 10.67
CA PRO A 111 -9.79 -2.07 11.46
C PRO A 111 -9.87 -3.58 11.75
N TYR A 112 -9.42 -4.42 10.84
CA TYR A 112 -9.35 -5.86 11.07
C TYR A 112 -8.26 -6.22 12.10
N ALA A 113 -7.08 -5.60 11.99
CA ALA A 113 -6.01 -5.79 12.96
C ALA A 113 -6.44 -5.35 14.38
N GLU A 114 -7.19 -4.27 14.51
CA GLU A 114 -7.77 -3.82 15.80
C GLU A 114 -8.72 -4.89 16.39
N VAL A 115 -9.57 -5.48 15.56
CA VAL A 115 -10.44 -6.59 15.98
C VAL A 115 -9.61 -7.78 16.48
N MET A 116 -8.50 -8.13 15.79
CA MET A 116 -7.62 -9.21 16.22
C MET A 116 -6.95 -8.91 17.58
N VAL A 117 -6.54 -7.67 17.82
CA VAL A 117 -5.95 -7.25 19.11
C VAL A 117 -6.98 -7.33 20.24
N THR A 118 -8.20 -6.89 19.98
CA THR A 118 -9.23 -6.73 21.02
C THR A 118 -10.02 -8.00 21.30
N LYS A 119 -10.32 -8.78 20.27
CA LYS A 119 -11.23 -9.94 20.33
C LYS A 119 -10.60 -11.27 19.91
N GLY A 120 -9.44 -11.22 19.25
CA GLY A 120 -8.75 -12.41 18.76
C GLY A 120 -8.18 -13.31 19.86
N ASN A 121 -7.57 -14.38 19.43
CA ASN A 121 -6.93 -15.33 20.32
C ASN A 121 -5.82 -14.67 21.14
N LYS A 122 -5.99 -14.64 22.45
CA LYS A 122 -5.04 -13.99 23.37
C LYS A 122 -3.62 -14.55 23.32
N THR A 123 -3.44 -15.78 22.85
CA THR A 123 -2.09 -16.34 22.68
C THR A 123 -1.36 -15.80 21.44
N ALA A 124 -2.08 -15.14 20.54
CA ALA A 124 -1.56 -14.51 19.33
C ALA A 124 -1.75 -12.96 19.34
N VAL A 125 -2.00 -12.37 20.51
CA VAL A 125 -2.20 -10.91 20.61
C VAL A 125 -0.96 -10.13 20.20
N THR A 126 0.24 -10.65 20.46
CA THR A 126 1.50 -10.04 20.05
C THR A 126 1.65 -9.99 18.52
N ASP A 127 1.19 -11.04 17.83
CA ASP A 127 1.18 -11.08 16.37
C ASP A 127 0.19 -10.04 15.81
N ALA A 128 -0.98 -9.89 16.42
CA ALA A 128 -1.94 -8.85 16.05
C ALA A 128 -1.39 -7.43 16.26
N LEU A 129 -0.64 -7.20 17.34
CA LEU A 129 0.06 -5.92 17.58
C LEU A 129 1.13 -5.67 16.53
N VAL A 130 1.92 -6.68 16.15
CA VAL A 130 2.89 -6.58 15.05
C VAL A 130 2.18 -6.27 13.74
N ALA A 131 1.04 -6.92 13.43
CA ALA A 131 0.24 -6.59 12.25
C ALA A 131 -0.18 -5.11 12.22
N THR A 132 -0.63 -4.56 13.35
CA THR A 132 -1.00 -3.14 13.47
C THR A 132 0.19 -2.21 13.19
N MET A 133 1.38 -2.53 13.74
CA MET A 133 2.60 -1.75 13.51
C MET A 133 3.02 -1.81 12.03
N MET A 134 2.95 -2.98 11.40
CA MET A 134 3.29 -3.17 9.99
C MET A 134 2.30 -2.43 9.06
N ALA A 135 0.99 -2.49 9.35
CA ALA A 135 -0.02 -1.74 8.61
C ALA A 135 0.24 -0.23 8.67
N ARG A 136 0.52 0.29 9.87
CA ARG A 136 0.87 1.70 10.06
C ARG A 136 2.13 2.08 9.27
N THR A 137 3.17 1.25 9.32
CA THR A 137 4.42 1.46 8.56
C THR A 137 4.15 1.48 7.06
N ALA A 138 3.31 0.56 6.56
CA ALA A 138 2.94 0.48 5.16
C ALA A 138 2.19 1.75 4.69
N VAL A 139 1.20 2.21 5.47
CA VAL A 139 0.44 3.44 5.16
C VAL A 139 1.38 4.64 5.08
N LEU A 140 2.14 4.90 6.15
CA LEU A 140 3.00 6.09 6.21
C LEU A 140 4.13 6.03 5.19
N GLY A 141 4.78 4.88 5.02
CA GLY A 141 5.85 4.69 4.05
C GLY A 141 5.37 4.89 2.61
N ALA A 142 4.19 4.36 2.26
CA ALA A 142 3.59 4.56 0.96
C ALA A 142 3.21 6.04 0.72
N LEU A 143 2.63 6.72 1.72
CA LEU A 143 2.29 8.14 1.63
C LEU A 143 3.52 9.05 1.49
N PHE A 144 4.67 8.71 2.10
CA PHE A 144 5.93 9.43 1.85
C PHE A 144 6.37 9.30 0.39
N ASN A 145 6.19 8.12 -0.23
CA ASN A 145 6.48 7.92 -1.66
C ASN A 145 5.50 8.68 -2.56
N VAL A 146 4.23 8.76 -2.21
CA VAL A 146 3.27 9.64 -2.88
C VAL A 146 3.75 11.08 -2.82
N LYS A 147 4.06 11.59 -1.63
CA LYS A 147 4.43 12.99 -1.40
C LYS A 147 5.66 13.41 -2.19
N ILE A 148 6.75 12.64 -2.14
CA ILE A 148 7.99 13.00 -2.84
C ILE A 148 7.79 13.05 -4.36
N ASN A 149 6.96 12.16 -4.93
CA ASN A 149 6.67 12.18 -6.34
C ASN A 149 5.76 13.36 -6.75
N LEU A 150 4.82 13.78 -5.90
CA LEU A 150 3.95 14.93 -6.14
C LEU A 150 4.73 16.23 -6.29
N GLU A 151 5.85 16.41 -5.58
CA GLU A 151 6.68 17.63 -5.65
C GLU A 151 7.22 17.91 -7.07
N SER A 152 7.31 16.89 -7.92
CA SER A 152 7.81 16.99 -9.30
C SER A 152 6.70 17.05 -10.35
N ILE A 153 5.43 16.97 -9.97
CA ILE A 153 4.27 17.02 -10.86
C ILE A 153 3.83 18.48 -11.05
N LYS A 154 3.64 18.86 -12.32
CA LYS A 154 3.23 20.23 -12.70
C LYS A 154 1.72 20.42 -12.80
N ASP A 155 0.95 19.35 -12.82
CA ASP A 155 -0.51 19.38 -12.85
C ASP A 155 -1.04 19.73 -11.47
N GLU A 156 -1.30 21.02 -11.26
CA GLU A 156 -1.75 21.57 -9.97
C GLU A 156 -3.06 20.93 -9.50
N ALA A 157 -4.01 20.66 -10.41
CA ALA A 157 -5.28 20.04 -10.06
C ALA A 157 -5.08 18.60 -9.53
N PHE A 158 -4.20 17.83 -10.18
CA PHE A 158 -3.84 16.49 -9.72
C PHE A 158 -3.12 16.51 -8.36
N VAL A 159 -2.21 17.47 -8.17
CA VAL A 159 -1.48 17.65 -6.90
C VAL A 159 -2.45 18.05 -5.79
N GLU A 160 -3.37 18.99 -6.06
CA GLU A 160 -4.35 19.46 -5.08
C GLU A 160 -5.29 18.33 -4.64
N GLU A 161 -5.83 17.55 -5.59
CA GLU A 161 -6.68 16.41 -5.28
C GLU A 161 -6.01 15.41 -4.31
N LEU A 162 -4.72 15.12 -4.52
CA LEU A 162 -3.99 14.15 -3.70
C LEU A 162 -3.39 14.73 -2.41
N SER A 163 -3.14 16.04 -2.35
CA SER A 163 -2.65 16.70 -1.13
C SER A 163 -3.73 16.84 -0.04
N LEU A 164 -5.02 16.66 -0.40
CA LEU A 164 -6.12 16.54 0.56
C LEU A 164 -6.12 15.22 1.35
N ILE A 165 -5.26 14.26 0.97
CA ILE A 165 -5.00 13.06 1.78
C ILE A 165 -4.15 13.51 2.96
N HIS A 166 -4.80 13.96 4.03
CA HIS A 166 -4.12 14.38 5.25
C HIS A 166 -3.42 13.19 5.92
N ILE A 167 -2.11 13.31 6.08
CA ILE A 167 -1.27 12.39 6.85
C ILE A 167 -1.25 12.87 8.31
#